data_860db097fd800bec386a1b9175cc686d
#
_entry.id   860db097fd800bec386a1b9175cc686d
#
_cell.length_a   1.000
_cell.length_b   1.000
_cell.length_c   1.000
_cell.angle_alpha   90.00
_cell.angle_beta   90.00
_cell.angle_gamma   90.00
#
_symmetry.space_group_name_H-M   'P 1'
#
loop_
_entity.id
_entity.type
_entity.pdbx_description
1 polymer ?
#
loop_
_entity_poly.entity_id
_entity_poly.type
_entity_poly.pdbx_seq_one_letter_code
_entity_poly.pdbx_strand_id
1 'polypeptide(L)' 'MGRERFGRLTPLPVKNRLRELRSDRGWSQGELGQRLLVSRQTVNAIETEKYDPSLPLAFRIARLFGKRIEEVFHPDGR' A
#
# COMPACT_ATOMS: atom_id res chain seq x y z
N MET A 1 8.90 -17.23 23.40
CA MET A 1 8.91 -16.85 23.10
C MET A 1 8.57 -16.16 22.18
N GLY A 2 8.21 -15.99 21.71
CA GLY A 2 7.94 -15.18 20.69
C GLY A 2 8.31 -13.78 20.81
N ARG A 3 8.98 -13.42 21.69
CA ARG A 3 9.28 -12.21 21.85
C ARG A 3 10.12 -11.70 20.91
N GLU A 4 10.83 -12.44 20.22
CA GLU A 4 11.66 -11.98 19.29
C GLU A 4 10.98 -11.40 18.18
N ARG A 5 9.83 -11.83 17.80
CA ARG A 5 9.20 -11.25 16.72
C ARG A 5 8.74 -9.94 17.08
N PHE A 6 8.41 -9.69 18.30
CA PHE A 6 7.99 -8.40 18.70
C PHE A 6 9.21 -7.57 18.95
N GLY A 7 10.32 -8.20 19.21
CA GLY A 7 11.52 -7.47 19.44
C GLY A 7 12.04 -6.79 18.20
N ARG A 8 11.58 -7.24 17.01
CA ARG A 8 11.94 -6.58 15.84
C ARG A 8 11.18 -5.33 15.83
N LEU A 9 11.77 -4.27 16.17
CA LEU A 9 11.08 -3.02 16.35
C LEU A 9 10.91 -2.22 15.11
N THR A 10 11.61 -2.55 14.06
CA THR A 10 11.47 -1.85 12.81
C THR A 10 11.15 -2.86 11.75
N PRO A 11 9.88 -3.20 11.62
CA PRO A 11 9.48 -4.15 10.60
C PRO A 11 9.79 -3.58 9.24
N LEU A 12 10.11 -4.45 8.32
CA LEU A 12 10.34 -4.03 6.97
C LEU A 12 9.04 -3.52 6.37
N PRO A 13 9.10 -2.47 5.57
CA PRO A 13 7.92 -1.97 4.90
C PRO A 13 7.35 -3.04 3.98
N VAL A 14 6.04 -3.03 3.83
CA VAL A 14 5.38 -3.94 2.92
C VAL A 14 5.58 -3.43 1.51
N LYS A 15 6.07 -4.26 0.64
CA LYS A 15 6.22 -3.91 -0.76
C LYS A 15 4.86 -3.89 -1.41
N ASN A 16 4.70 -3.08 -2.45
CA ASN A 16 3.41 -3.00 -3.12
C ASN A 16 3.57 -2.64 -4.58
N ARG A 17 2.50 -2.87 -5.33
CA ARG A 17 2.45 -2.57 -6.74
C ARG A 17 1.55 -1.37 -7.03
N LEU A 18 1.32 -0.51 -6.05
CA LEU A 18 0.35 0.56 -6.20
C LEU A 18 0.71 1.50 -7.34
N ARG A 19 1.96 1.86 -7.46
CA ARG A 19 2.40 2.76 -8.51
C ARG A 19 2.14 2.17 -9.89
N GLU A 20 2.44 0.89 -10.05
CA GLU A 20 2.22 0.20 -11.29
C GLU A 20 0.74 0.17 -11.66
N LEU A 21 -0.10 -0.19 -10.69
CA LEU A 21 -1.53 -0.28 -10.92
C LEU A 21 -2.12 1.09 -11.24
N ARG A 22 -1.65 2.11 -10.55
CA ARG A 22 -2.08 3.48 -10.80
C ARG A 22 -1.68 3.91 -12.21
N SER A 23 -0.44 3.65 -12.59
CA SER A 23 0.05 4.04 -13.90
C SER A 23 -0.69 3.34 -15.01
N ASP A 24 -1.05 2.09 -14.82
CA ASP A 24 -1.82 1.34 -15.82
C ASP A 24 -3.19 1.96 -16.07
N ARG A 25 -3.74 2.67 -15.08
CA ARG A 25 -5.00 3.34 -15.24
C ARG A 25 -4.83 4.77 -15.76
N GLY A 26 -3.59 5.24 -15.89
CA GLY A 26 -3.32 6.59 -16.34
C GLY A 26 -3.66 7.64 -15.29
N TRP A 27 -3.71 7.27 -14.02
CA TRP A 27 -4.06 8.21 -12.97
C TRP A 27 -2.83 8.86 -12.37
N SER A 28 -2.95 10.15 -12.00
CA SER A 28 -1.93 10.80 -11.19
C SER A 28 -2.08 10.35 -9.75
N GLN A 29 -1.07 10.66 -8.93
CA GLN A 29 -1.17 10.36 -7.49
C GLN A 29 -2.35 11.11 -6.87
N GLY A 30 -2.60 12.34 -7.31
CA GLY A 30 -3.73 13.10 -6.80
C GLY A 30 -5.06 12.46 -7.17
N GLU A 31 -5.17 11.97 -8.41
CA GLU A 31 -6.40 11.30 -8.83
C GLU A 31 -6.62 10.03 -8.04
N LEU A 32 -5.58 9.27 -7.80
CA LEU A 32 -5.72 8.08 -6.98
C LEU A 32 -6.13 8.44 -5.56
N GLY A 33 -5.53 9.50 -5.01
CA GLY A 33 -5.89 9.95 -3.67
C GLY A 33 -7.35 10.31 -3.58
N GLN A 34 -7.89 10.99 -4.60
CA GLN A 34 -9.30 11.33 -4.60
C GLN A 34 -10.18 10.09 -4.60
N ARG A 35 -9.80 9.08 -5.35
CA ARG A 35 -10.58 7.86 -5.42
C ARG A 35 -10.52 7.06 -4.12
N LEU A 36 -9.43 7.19 -3.39
CA LEU A 36 -9.26 6.48 -2.13
C LEU A 36 -9.64 7.34 -0.92
N LEU A 37 -9.97 8.62 -1.16
CA LEU A 37 -10.32 9.56 -0.09
C LEU A 37 -9.15 9.80 0.85
N VAL A 38 -7.96 9.90 0.28
CA VAL A 38 -6.74 10.24 1.03
C VAL A 38 -5.98 11.31 0.27
N SER A 39 -4.99 11.90 0.89
CA SER A 39 -4.22 12.95 0.25
C SER A 39 -3.24 12.37 -0.77
N ARG A 40 -2.77 13.22 -1.65
CA ARG A 40 -1.74 12.84 -2.60
C ARG A 40 -0.47 12.41 -1.87
N GLN A 41 -0.14 13.10 -0.77
CA GLN A 41 1.03 12.76 0.02
C GLN A 41 0.92 11.35 0.58
N THR A 42 -0.28 10.94 0.98
CA THR A 42 -0.47 9.59 1.47
C THR A 42 -0.22 8.57 0.38
N VAL A 43 -0.72 8.83 -0.84
CA VAL A 43 -0.46 7.94 -1.96
C VAL A 43 1.03 7.82 -2.21
N ASN A 44 1.73 8.96 -2.24
CA ASN A 44 3.16 8.95 -2.48
C ASN A 44 3.91 8.17 -1.39
N ALA A 45 3.52 8.35 -0.14
CA ALA A 45 4.17 7.66 0.97
C ALA A 45 3.98 6.14 0.88
N ILE A 46 2.80 5.71 0.44
CA ILE A 46 2.57 4.27 0.25
C ILE A 46 3.41 3.75 -0.90
N GLU A 47 3.41 4.46 -2.02
CA GLU A 47 4.16 4.01 -3.21
C GLU A 47 5.65 3.93 -2.96
N THR A 48 6.17 4.81 -2.11
CA THR A 48 7.60 4.82 -1.81
C THR A 48 7.92 4.00 -0.57
N GLU A 49 6.94 3.27 -0.05
CA GLU A 49 7.12 2.36 1.07
C GLU A 49 7.56 3.05 2.36
N LYS A 50 7.20 4.30 2.52
CA LYS A 50 7.47 5.03 3.76
C LYS A 50 6.32 4.94 4.73
N TYR A 51 5.20 4.40 4.30
CA TYR A 51 4.00 4.30 5.10
C TYR A 51 3.18 3.12 4.62
N ASP A 52 2.83 2.25 5.53
CA ASP A 52 1.96 1.13 5.21
C ASP A 52 0.53 1.56 5.48
N PRO A 53 -0.39 1.32 4.55
CA PRO A 53 -1.77 1.75 4.76
C PRO A 53 -2.41 0.96 5.88
N SER A 54 -3.42 1.56 6.51
CA SER A 54 -4.24 0.83 7.46
C SER A 54 -4.93 -0.30 6.73
N LEU A 55 -5.39 -1.28 7.47
CA LEU A 55 -6.08 -2.40 6.85
C LEU A 55 -7.32 -1.95 6.07
N PRO A 56 -8.17 -1.06 6.60
CA PRO A 56 -9.30 -0.60 5.81
C PRO A 56 -8.88 0.08 4.51
N LEU A 57 -7.81 0.87 4.54
CA LEU A 57 -7.33 1.52 3.34
C LEU A 57 -6.79 0.49 2.35
N ALA A 58 -6.06 -0.51 2.84
CA ALA A 58 -5.53 -1.55 1.98
C ALA A 58 -6.64 -2.31 1.26
N PHE A 59 -7.74 -2.59 1.95
CA PHE A 59 -8.88 -3.23 1.33
C PHE A 59 -9.53 -2.33 0.29
N ARG A 60 -9.63 -1.02 0.56
CA ARG A 60 -10.18 -0.11 -0.43
C ARG A 60 -9.33 -0.07 -1.68
N ILE A 61 -8.00 -0.07 -1.51
CA ILE A 61 -7.09 -0.08 -2.64
C ILE A 61 -7.31 -1.35 -3.47
N ALA A 62 -7.35 -2.48 -2.82
CA ALA A 62 -7.52 -3.75 -3.53
C ALA A 62 -8.83 -3.76 -4.30
N ARG A 63 -9.92 -3.30 -3.69
CA ARG A 63 -11.19 -3.24 -4.35
C ARG A 63 -11.20 -2.30 -5.54
N LEU A 64 -10.55 -1.15 -5.40
CA LEU A 64 -10.51 -0.18 -6.46
C LEU A 64 -9.89 -0.77 -7.72
N PHE A 65 -8.87 -1.60 -7.56
CA PHE A 65 -8.18 -2.21 -8.68
C PHE A 65 -8.71 -3.59 -9.03
N GLY A 66 -9.74 -4.06 -8.33
CA GLY A 66 -10.33 -5.37 -8.61
C GLY A 66 -9.36 -6.51 -8.33
N LYS A 67 -8.52 -6.36 -7.31
CA LYS A 67 -7.52 -7.36 -6.98
C LYS A 67 -7.65 -7.77 -5.53
N ARG A 68 -7.03 -8.91 -5.20
CA ARG A 68 -6.98 -9.32 -3.82
C ARG A 68 -5.86 -8.53 -3.16
N ILE A 69 -5.95 -8.37 -1.86
CA ILE A 69 -5.00 -7.56 -1.13
C ILE A 69 -3.58 -8.08 -1.29
N GLU A 70 -3.42 -9.39 -1.34
CA GLU A 70 -2.08 -9.98 -1.50
C GLU A 70 -1.56 -9.87 -2.92
N GLU A 71 -2.40 -9.45 -3.86
CA GLU A 71 -1.92 -9.16 -5.20
C GLU A 71 -1.37 -7.74 -5.30
N VAL A 72 -1.69 -6.90 -4.33
CA VAL A 72 -1.24 -5.53 -4.32
C VAL A 72 -0.08 -5.35 -3.34
N PHE A 73 -0.17 -5.98 -2.18
CA PHE A 73 0.82 -5.82 -1.11
C PHE A 73 1.56 -7.12 -0.86
N HIS A 74 2.88 -7.03 -0.78
CA HIS A 74 3.74 -8.20 -0.65
C HIS A 74 4.61 -8.06 0.61
N PRO A 75 4.19 -8.65 1.71
CA PRO A 75 4.91 -8.49 2.97
C PRO A 75 6.32 -9.06 2.93
N ASP A 76 6.56 -10.00 2.03
CA ASP A 76 7.88 -10.61 1.92
C ASP A 76 8.73 -9.98 0.86
N GLY A 77 8.29 -8.94 0.24
CA GLY A 77 9.03 -8.31 -0.82
C GLY A 77 8.95 -9.02 -2.16
N ARG A 78 7.96 -9.84 -2.36
CA ARG A 78 7.81 -10.58 -3.63
C ARG A 78 6.66 -10.12 -4.43
#